data_005f51af93af3f06939e9c5ac09a8503
#
_entry.id   005f51af93af3f06939e9c5ac09a8503
#
_cell.length_a   1.000
_cell.length_b   1.000
_cell.length_c   1.000
_cell.angle_alpha   90.00
_cell.angle_beta   90.00
_cell.angle_gamma   90.00
#
_symmetry.space_group_name_H-M   'P 1'
#
loop_
_entity.id
_entity.type
_entity.pdbx_description
1 polymer ?
#
loop_
_entity_poly.entity_id
_entity_poly.type
_entity_poly.pdbx_seq_one_letter_code
_entity_poly.pdbx_strand_id
1 'polypeptide(L)'
;MLVMPCYDMMWFGESSSGSNLSWSGFLSWTELDEDMIVVSAQLEDWGAKSARQAIELTEYFIDNYAVDTSRVYAAGYSAGGETMSQAVSMRPDLFAAYLHGASQWDGDYAHIAENGVAVYIYMTEGDEYYGSAKARSAYEGLYQAYRDAGWSDDDISSVLRLEIPGNEFFNSRGIYNYHGGANILFDDAENLEWITAHSKG
;
A
#
# COMPACT_ATOMS: atom_id res chain seq x y z
N MET A 1 2.72 2.73 12.92
CA MET A 1 3.80 3.13 11.99
C MET A 1 3.42 2.77 10.56
N LEU A 2 3.70 3.64 9.60
CA LEU A 2 3.52 3.37 8.17
C LEU A 2 4.87 3.35 7.46
N VAL A 3 5.09 2.36 6.58
CA VAL A 3 6.23 2.30 5.67
C VAL A 3 5.72 2.39 4.23
N MET A 4 6.17 3.41 3.51
CA MET A 4 5.76 3.65 2.14
C MET A 4 6.97 4.07 1.29
N PRO A 5 7.40 3.27 0.30
CA PRO A 5 8.46 3.68 -0.60
C PRO A 5 7.97 4.74 -1.58
N CYS A 6 8.86 5.63 -1.94
CA CYS A 6 8.62 6.66 -2.93
C CYS A 6 9.37 6.38 -4.22
N TYR A 7 8.72 6.61 -5.35
CA TYR A 7 9.22 6.28 -6.68
C TYR A 7 8.85 7.29 -7.76
N ASP A 8 8.76 8.51 -7.49
CA ASP A 8 8.62 9.51 -8.54
C ASP A 8 9.98 10.11 -8.90
N MET A 9 10.05 11.22 -9.61
CA MET A 9 11.27 11.98 -9.96
C MET A 9 12.21 12.20 -8.76
N MET A 10 11.77 11.80 -7.62
CA MET A 10 12.36 11.85 -6.30
C MET A 10 13.15 10.60 -5.91
N TRP A 11 13.38 9.67 -6.83
CA TRP A 11 13.87 8.33 -6.55
C TRP A 11 15.25 8.23 -6.01
N PHE A 12 16.15 8.89 -6.68
CA PHE A 12 17.55 8.70 -6.46
C PHE A 12 18.23 10.05 -6.31
N GLY A 13 19.10 10.13 -5.33
CA GLY A 13 19.90 11.30 -5.09
C GLY A 13 19.55 12.04 -3.82
N GLU A 14 20.57 12.59 -3.21
CA GLU A 14 20.52 13.27 -1.90
C GLU A 14 19.58 14.48 -1.87
N SER A 15 19.32 15.09 -3.03
CA SER A 15 18.48 16.28 -3.14
C SER A 15 16.99 15.99 -3.23
N SER A 16 16.57 14.74 -3.39
CA SER A 16 15.18 14.37 -3.63
C SER A 16 14.39 14.05 -2.37
N SER A 17 15.04 13.68 -1.29
CA SER A 17 14.37 13.25 -0.06
C SER A 17 13.44 14.31 0.55
N GLY A 18 13.81 15.60 0.48
CA GLY A 18 12.96 16.68 0.97
C GLY A 18 11.68 16.88 0.14
N SER A 19 11.74 16.57 -1.16
CA SER A 19 10.57 16.65 -2.05
C SER A 19 9.60 15.49 -1.81
N ASN A 20 10.12 14.30 -1.51
CA ASN A 20 9.30 13.15 -1.16
C ASN A 20 8.39 13.46 0.02
N LEU A 21 8.92 14.05 1.07
CA LEU A 21 8.18 14.40 2.27
C LEU A 21 7.10 15.47 2.05
N SER A 22 7.09 16.16 0.93
CA SER A 22 6.06 17.15 0.58
C SER A 22 4.95 16.59 -0.32
N TRP A 23 5.03 15.33 -0.73
CA TRP A 23 3.99 14.69 -1.53
C TRP A 23 2.77 14.33 -0.68
N SER A 24 1.57 14.57 -1.23
CA SER A 24 0.30 14.29 -0.53
C SER A 24 0.19 12.85 -0.04
N GLY A 25 0.73 11.89 -0.80
CA GLY A 25 0.77 10.48 -0.40
C GLY A 25 1.50 10.20 0.92
N PHE A 26 2.37 11.10 1.40
CA PHE A 26 2.96 11.04 2.74
C PHE A 26 2.30 12.00 3.73
N LEU A 27 2.01 13.23 3.29
CA LEU A 27 1.44 14.26 4.17
C LEU A 27 0.09 13.84 4.73
N SER A 28 -0.77 13.25 3.92
CA SER A 28 -2.10 12.82 4.34
C SER A 28 -2.08 11.84 5.51
N TRP A 29 -1.05 10.98 5.60
CA TRP A 29 -0.89 10.09 6.75
C TRP A 29 -0.54 10.84 8.03
N THR A 30 0.20 11.95 7.92
CA THR A 30 0.58 12.77 9.08
C THR A 30 -0.55 13.70 9.54
N GLU A 31 -1.57 13.88 8.71
CA GLU A 31 -2.76 14.68 8.98
C GLU A 31 -3.90 13.88 9.63
N LEU A 32 -3.79 12.54 9.65
CA LEU A 32 -4.70 11.71 10.42
C LEU A 32 -4.53 12.04 11.92
N ASP A 33 -5.64 12.05 12.67
CA ASP A 33 -5.65 12.33 14.11
C ASP A 33 -5.05 11.16 14.93
N GLU A 34 -3.82 10.77 14.56
CA GLU A 34 -3.07 9.70 15.19
C GLU A 34 -1.59 10.00 15.31
N ASP A 35 -1.00 9.63 16.44
CA ASP A 35 0.46 9.65 16.63
C ASP A 35 1.10 8.55 15.73
N MET A 36 1.54 8.92 14.54
CA MET A 36 2.09 7.98 13.56
C MET A 36 3.53 8.34 13.15
N ILE A 37 4.39 7.33 13.12
CA ILE A 37 5.68 7.41 12.43
C ILE A 37 5.43 7.05 10.96
N VAL A 38 5.67 7.99 10.05
CA VAL A 38 5.58 7.78 8.60
C VAL A 38 6.99 7.68 8.05
N VAL A 39 7.33 6.53 7.47
CA VAL A 39 8.65 6.24 6.92
C VAL A 39 8.59 6.31 5.40
N SER A 40 9.12 7.38 4.82
CA SER A 40 9.28 7.55 3.39
C SER A 40 10.61 6.93 2.95
N ALA A 41 10.58 5.65 2.57
CA ALA A 41 11.78 4.92 2.18
C ALA A 41 12.18 5.26 0.74
N GLN A 42 13.41 5.74 0.55
CA GLN A 42 14.00 5.88 -0.78
C GLN A 42 14.84 4.62 -1.07
N LEU A 43 14.37 3.81 -2.00
CA LEU A 43 14.91 2.50 -2.30
C LEU A 43 15.69 2.49 -3.62
N GLU A 44 16.40 1.39 -3.93
CA GLU A 44 17.28 1.31 -5.10
C GLU A 44 16.55 0.90 -6.38
N ASP A 45 15.53 0.05 -6.25
CA ASP A 45 14.72 -0.45 -7.36
C ASP A 45 13.29 -0.74 -6.88
N TRP A 46 12.47 -1.37 -7.66
CA TRP A 46 11.11 -1.79 -7.30
C TRP A 46 10.93 -3.32 -7.20
N GLY A 47 12.04 -4.04 -7.09
CA GLY A 47 12.08 -5.50 -7.02
C GLY A 47 12.34 -6.04 -5.63
N ALA A 48 12.70 -7.32 -5.59
CA ALA A 48 12.92 -8.08 -4.36
C ALA A 48 14.07 -7.55 -3.48
N LYS A 49 15.05 -6.83 -4.06
CA LYS A 49 16.11 -6.19 -3.29
C LYS A 49 15.55 -5.07 -2.42
N SER A 50 14.81 -4.16 -3.04
CA SER A 50 14.17 -3.06 -2.32
C SER A 50 13.05 -3.52 -1.39
N ALA A 51 12.36 -4.63 -1.71
CA ALA A 51 11.44 -5.24 -0.77
C ALA A 51 12.14 -5.68 0.54
N ARG A 52 13.32 -6.30 0.44
CA ARG A 52 14.13 -6.63 1.63
C ARG A 52 14.62 -5.39 2.38
N GLN A 53 15.03 -4.33 1.67
CA GLN A 53 15.42 -3.07 2.30
C GLN A 53 14.25 -2.43 3.06
N ALA A 54 13.03 -2.49 2.51
CA ALA A 54 11.82 -2.01 3.20
C ALA A 54 11.53 -2.83 4.47
N ILE A 55 11.73 -4.15 4.43
CA ILE A 55 11.61 -5.02 5.59
C ILE A 55 12.64 -4.65 6.66
N GLU A 56 13.93 -4.58 6.30
CA GLU A 56 15.02 -4.22 7.21
C GLU A 56 14.81 -2.85 7.86
N LEU A 57 14.33 -1.88 7.09
CA LEU A 57 13.99 -0.56 7.59
C LEU A 57 12.80 -0.61 8.58
N THR A 58 11.78 -1.42 8.28
CA THR A 58 10.64 -1.63 9.17
C THR A 58 11.09 -2.23 10.51
N GLU A 59 11.89 -3.28 10.48
CA GLU A 59 12.47 -3.92 11.66
C GLU A 59 13.33 -2.94 12.47
N TYR A 60 14.16 -2.13 11.79
CA TYR A 60 14.97 -1.11 12.45
C TYR A 60 14.11 -0.12 13.25
N PHE A 61 12.99 0.35 12.69
CA PHE A 61 12.10 1.25 13.41
C PHE A 61 11.40 0.56 14.58
N ILE A 62 10.98 -0.69 14.42
CA ILE A 62 10.39 -1.50 15.50
C ILE A 62 11.38 -1.65 16.66
N ASP A 63 12.64 -1.93 16.37
CA ASP A 63 13.67 -2.19 17.38
C ASP A 63 14.17 -0.94 18.09
N ASN A 64 14.12 0.24 17.45
CA ASN A 64 14.77 1.44 17.95
C ASN A 64 13.82 2.56 18.37
N TYR A 65 12.52 2.44 18.10
CA TYR A 65 11.52 3.46 18.42
C TYR A 65 10.31 2.83 19.14
N ALA A 66 9.52 3.68 19.78
CA ALA A 66 8.29 3.26 20.46
C ALA A 66 7.19 2.97 19.42
N VAL A 67 7.29 1.84 18.73
CA VAL A 67 6.32 1.38 17.74
C VAL A 67 5.38 0.36 18.38
N ASP A 68 4.08 0.59 18.24
CA ASP A 68 3.09 -0.47 18.48
C ASP A 68 3.18 -1.50 17.34
N THR A 69 3.73 -2.67 17.63
CA THR A 69 3.96 -3.73 16.66
C THR A 69 2.69 -4.38 16.13
N SER A 70 1.56 -4.18 16.81
CA SER A 70 0.25 -4.61 16.31
C SER A 70 -0.32 -3.64 15.25
N ARG A 71 0.24 -2.43 15.13
CA ARG A 71 -0.22 -1.33 14.26
C ARG A 71 0.89 -0.83 13.34
N VAL A 72 1.51 -1.75 12.61
CA VAL A 72 2.48 -1.46 11.55
C VAL A 72 1.79 -1.65 10.20
N TYR A 73 1.83 -0.62 9.37
CA TYR A 73 1.14 -0.57 8.09
C TYR A 73 2.12 -0.41 6.94
N ALA A 74 1.72 -0.87 5.78
CA ALA A 74 2.43 -0.66 4.52
C ALA A 74 1.53 0.10 3.54
N ALA A 75 2.15 0.95 2.73
CA ALA A 75 1.49 1.50 1.55
C ALA A 75 2.45 1.45 0.36
N GLY A 76 1.92 1.27 -0.83
CA GLY A 76 2.69 1.28 -2.06
C GLY A 76 1.88 1.83 -3.21
N TYR A 77 2.45 2.81 -3.92
CA TYR A 77 1.83 3.44 -5.08
C TYR A 77 2.70 3.21 -6.30
N SER A 78 2.10 2.81 -7.44
CA SER A 78 2.85 2.55 -8.68
C SER A 78 3.97 1.52 -8.44
N ALA A 79 5.20 1.79 -8.83
CA ALA A 79 6.35 0.93 -8.55
C ALA A 79 6.54 0.61 -7.05
N GLY A 80 6.09 1.51 -6.16
CA GLY A 80 6.02 1.24 -4.72
C GLY A 80 5.08 0.10 -4.36
N GLY A 81 4.03 -0.09 -5.13
CA GLY A 81 3.12 -1.23 -4.98
C GLY A 81 3.77 -2.55 -5.37
N GLU A 82 4.58 -2.57 -6.45
CA GLU A 82 5.36 -3.76 -6.84
C GLU A 82 6.31 -4.18 -5.71
N THR A 83 7.06 -3.22 -5.15
CA THR A 83 7.97 -3.47 -4.02
C THR A 83 7.24 -3.93 -2.77
N MET A 84 6.20 -3.20 -2.36
CA MET A 84 5.56 -3.48 -1.08
C MET A 84 4.69 -4.73 -1.11
N SER A 85 4.11 -5.12 -2.26
CA SER A 85 3.43 -6.41 -2.38
C SER A 85 4.39 -7.59 -2.14
N GLN A 86 5.65 -7.47 -2.59
CA GLN A 86 6.70 -8.44 -2.29
C GLN A 86 7.13 -8.38 -0.81
N ALA A 87 7.36 -7.17 -0.26
CA ALA A 87 7.80 -7.00 1.12
C ALA A 87 6.77 -7.58 2.11
N VAL A 88 5.50 -7.23 1.93
CA VAL A 88 4.41 -7.69 2.80
C VAL A 88 4.22 -9.21 2.69
N SER A 89 4.36 -9.79 1.50
CA SER A 89 4.27 -11.25 1.35
C SER A 89 5.50 -12.01 1.87
N MET A 90 6.69 -11.40 1.88
CA MET A 90 7.89 -11.99 2.50
C MET A 90 7.83 -11.98 4.03
N ARG A 91 7.27 -10.93 4.63
CA ARG A 91 7.18 -10.75 6.08
C ARG A 91 5.78 -10.22 6.48
N PRO A 92 4.73 -11.03 6.21
CA PRO A 92 3.36 -10.66 6.56
C PRO A 92 3.16 -10.48 8.07
N ASP A 93 3.98 -11.13 8.87
CA ASP A 93 4.00 -11.02 10.32
C ASP A 93 4.32 -9.60 10.84
N LEU A 94 4.93 -8.75 10.01
CA LEU A 94 5.23 -7.37 10.40
C LEU A 94 4.02 -6.43 10.25
N PHE A 95 3.13 -6.68 9.29
CA PHE A 95 2.13 -5.71 8.86
C PHE A 95 0.71 -6.08 9.27
N ALA A 96 -0.04 -5.12 9.81
CA ALA A 96 -1.47 -5.25 10.10
C ALA A 96 -2.32 -5.04 8.84
N ALA A 97 -1.96 -4.05 8.02
CA ALA A 97 -2.66 -3.77 6.78
C ALA A 97 -1.72 -3.20 5.69
N TYR A 98 -2.15 -3.34 4.44
CA TYR A 98 -1.44 -2.87 3.26
C TYR A 98 -2.36 -2.15 2.28
N LEU A 99 -1.99 -0.90 1.91
CA LEU A 99 -2.61 -0.12 0.85
C LEU A 99 -1.84 -0.30 -0.45
N HIS A 100 -2.48 -0.92 -1.44
CA HIS A 100 -1.93 -1.22 -2.77
C HIS A 100 -2.56 -0.30 -3.82
N GLY A 101 -1.88 0.78 -4.18
CA GLY A 101 -2.39 1.82 -5.07
C GLY A 101 -1.76 1.81 -6.47
N ALA A 102 -2.60 1.84 -7.51
CA ALA A 102 -2.23 2.03 -8.92
C ALA A 102 -1.03 1.17 -9.36
N SER A 103 -1.04 -0.12 -9.05
CA SER A 103 0.11 -1.01 -9.26
C SER A 103 -0.32 -2.43 -9.66
N GLN A 104 0.65 -3.23 -10.08
CA GLN A 104 0.50 -4.69 -10.17
C GLN A 104 0.99 -5.36 -8.89
N TRP A 105 0.47 -6.54 -8.62
CA TRP A 105 0.87 -7.36 -7.48
C TRP A 105 1.97 -8.33 -7.88
N ASP A 106 3.10 -8.30 -7.17
CA ASP A 106 4.27 -9.15 -7.42
C ASP A 106 4.58 -10.10 -6.26
N GLY A 107 3.79 -10.07 -5.19
CA GLY A 107 3.97 -10.90 -4.01
C GLY A 107 3.18 -12.22 -4.04
N ASP A 108 3.38 -13.05 -3.01
CA ASP A 108 2.63 -14.28 -2.79
C ASP A 108 1.33 -14.00 -2.03
N TYR A 109 0.20 -14.48 -2.53
CA TYR A 109 -1.10 -14.27 -1.89
C TYR A 109 -1.32 -15.15 -0.66
N ALA A 110 -0.79 -16.38 -0.68
CA ALA A 110 -1.05 -17.34 0.39
C ALA A 110 -0.50 -16.85 1.74
N HIS A 111 0.73 -16.32 1.76
CA HIS A 111 1.33 -15.79 2.97
C HIS A 111 0.54 -14.61 3.57
N ILE A 112 -0.06 -13.76 2.72
CA ILE A 112 -0.91 -12.66 3.16
C ILE A 112 -2.13 -13.20 3.90
N ALA A 113 -2.83 -14.16 3.29
CA ALA A 113 -4.05 -14.76 3.81
C ALA A 113 -3.81 -15.58 5.09
N GLU A 114 -2.73 -16.36 5.15
CA GLU A 114 -2.34 -17.16 6.31
C GLU A 114 -2.06 -16.30 7.56
N ASN A 115 -1.59 -15.06 7.35
CA ASN A 115 -1.28 -14.11 8.42
C ASN A 115 -2.38 -13.07 8.66
N GLY A 116 -3.46 -13.10 7.88
CA GLY A 116 -4.61 -12.21 8.05
C GLY A 116 -4.30 -10.74 7.84
N VAL A 117 -3.36 -10.40 6.95
CA VAL A 117 -3.01 -9.01 6.64
C VAL A 117 -4.16 -8.36 5.88
N ALA A 118 -4.73 -7.29 6.39
CA ALA A 118 -5.77 -6.59 5.66
C ALA A 118 -5.20 -5.88 4.40
N VAL A 119 -5.91 -5.96 3.27
CA VAL A 119 -5.43 -5.38 1.99
C VAL A 119 -6.50 -4.51 1.35
N TYR A 120 -6.15 -3.27 1.07
CA TYR A 120 -6.96 -2.36 0.27
C TYR A 120 -6.28 -2.12 -1.08
N ILE A 121 -6.93 -2.53 -2.16
CA ILE A 121 -6.48 -2.33 -3.53
C ILE A 121 -7.25 -1.16 -4.15
N TYR A 122 -6.52 -0.17 -4.66
CA TYR A 122 -7.07 0.99 -5.35
C TYR A 122 -6.43 1.14 -6.74
N MET A 123 -7.25 1.24 -7.79
CA MET A 123 -6.79 1.39 -9.16
C MET A 123 -7.81 2.21 -9.94
N THR A 124 -7.38 3.12 -10.81
CA THR A 124 -8.30 3.77 -11.75
C THR A 124 -8.72 2.83 -12.88
N GLU A 125 -9.95 2.93 -13.34
CA GLU A 125 -10.42 2.07 -14.43
C GLU A 125 -9.57 2.20 -15.69
N GLY A 126 -9.15 3.42 -16.02
CA GLY A 126 -8.38 3.76 -17.21
C GLY A 126 -6.87 3.85 -16.99
N ASP A 127 -6.32 3.28 -15.92
CA ASP A 127 -4.88 3.30 -15.65
C ASP A 127 -4.07 2.90 -16.89
N GLU A 128 -3.17 3.80 -17.34
CA GLU A 128 -2.44 3.66 -18.59
C GLU A 128 -1.21 2.76 -18.50
N TYR A 129 -0.73 2.49 -17.26
CA TYR A 129 0.47 1.70 -17.02
C TYR A 129 0.17 0.24 -16.75
N TYR A 130 -0.68 -0.03 -15.75
CA TYR A 130 -0.97 -1.39 -15.30
C TYR A 130 -2.32 -1.90 -15.77
N GLY A 131 -3.30 -1.00 -15.85
CA GLY A 131 -4.68 -1.32 -16.20
C GLY A 131 -5.45 -2.00 -15.07
N SER A 132 -6.74 -1.68 -14.97
CA SER A 132 -7.60 -2.15 -13.87
C SER A 132 -7.76 -3.68 -13.80
N ALA A 133 -7.46 -4.41 -14.87
CA ALA A 133 -7.46 -5.87 -14.88
C ALA A 133 -6.44 -6.46 -13.89
N LYS A 134 -5.29 -5.79 -13.69
CA LYS A 134 -4.28 -6.22 -12.72
C LYS A 134 -4.80 -6.15 -11.28
N ALA A 135 -5.49 -5.06 -10.94
CA ALA A 135 -6.10 -4.90 -9.62
C ALA A 135 -7.20 -5.95 -9.36
N ARG A 136 -8.04 -6.25 -10.37
CA ARG A 136 -9.06 -7.30 -10.26
C ARG A 136 -8.41 -8.67 -10.06
N SER A 137 -7.37 -9.00 -10.83
CA SER A 137 -6.66 -10.28 -10.68
C SER A 137 -5.99 -10.40 -9.31
N ALA A 138 -5.41 -9.32 -8.77
CA ALA A 138 -4.84 -9.31 -7.43
C ALA A 138 -5.91 -9.53 -6.35
N TYR A 139 -7.05 -8.86 -6.47
CA TYR A 139 -8.18 -9.06 -5.58
C TYR A 139 -8.70 -10.49 -5.61
N GLU A 140 -8.91 -11.06 -6.80
CA GLU A 140 -9.39 -12.44 -6.97
C GLU A 140 -8.39 -13.45 -6.40
N GLY A 141 -7.08 -13.22 -6.62
CA GLY A 141 -6.02 -14.06 -6.06
C GLY A 141 -5.98 -14.03 -4.54
N LEU A 142 -6.07 -12.85 -3.93
CA LEU A 142 -6.15 -12.69 -2.47
C LEU A 142 -7.43 -13.30 -1.91
N TYR A 143 -8.58 -13.02 -2.53
CA TYR A 143 -9.86 -13.60 -2.10
C TYR A 143 -9.79 -15.13 -2.06
N GLN A 144 -9.26 -15.76 -3.14
CA GLN A 144 -9.10 -17.20 -3.17
C GLN A 144 -8.12 -17.70 -2.11
N ALA A 145 -7.01 -17.00 -1.89
CA ALA A 145 -6.03 -17.36 -0.86
C ALA A 145 -6.64 -17.31 0.56
N TYR A 146 -7.45 -16.28 0.87
CA TYR A 146 -8.18 -16.25 2.15
C TYR A 146 -9.17 -17.40 2.27
N ARG A 147 -9.90 -17.75 1.18
CA ARG A 147 -10.80 -18.91 1.16
C ARG A 147 -10.05 -20.21 1.43
N ASP A 148 -8.89 -20.37 0.80
CA ASP A 148 -8.04 -21.57 0.97
C ASP A 148 -7.46 -21.65 2.39
N ALA A 149 -7.23 -20.51 3.05
CA ALA A 149 -6.84 -20.39 4.44
C ALA A 149 -8.01 -20.60 5.43
N GLY A 150 -9.24 -20.81 4.93
CA GLY A 150 -10.41 -21.16 5.74
C GLY A 150 -11.25 -19.96 6.21
N TRP A 151 -11.03 -18.76 5.68
CA TRP A 151 -11.80 -17.57 6.01
C TRP A 151 -13.22 -17.62 5.41
N SER A 152 -14.21 -17.12 6.14
CA SER A 152 -15.56 -16.92 5.61
C SER A 152 -15.62 -15.69 4.69
N ASP A 153 -16.65 -15.60 3.86
CA ASP A 153 -16.87 -14.44 2.99
C ASP A 153 -17.05 -13.14 3.79
N ASP A 154 -17.69 -13.22 4.95
CA ASP A 154 -17.89 -12.08 5.85
C ASP A 154 -16.54 -11.62 6.45
N ASP A 155 -15.69 -12.55 6.89
CA ASP A 155 -14.36 -12.22 7.41
C ASP A 155 -13.49 -11.61 6.31
N ILE A 156 -13.50 -12.19 5.10
CA ILE A 156 -12.75 -11.65 3.96
C ILE A 156 -13.21 -10.23 3.62
N SER A 157 -14.51 -9.97 3.62
CA SER A 157 -15.05 -8.64 3.32
C SER A 157 -14.61 -7.56 4.33
N SER A 158 -14.21 -7.96 5.52
CA SER A 158 -13.71 -7.05 6.55
C SER A 158 -12.22 -6.69 6.37
N VAL A 159 -11.44 -7.51 5.66
CA VAL A 159 -9.99 -7.36 5.50
C VAL A 159 -9.53 -7.18 4.05
N LEU A 160 -10.41 -7.34 3.07
CA LEU A 160 -10.06 -7.22 1.66
C LEU A 160 -11.00 -6.25 0.94
N ARG A 161 -10.45 -5.13 0.46
CA ARG A 161 -11.20 -4.09 -0.25
C ARG A 161 -10.61 -3.86 -1.64
N LEU A 162 -11.48 -3.72 -2.64
CA LEU A 162 -11.11 -3.29 -3.99
C LEU A 162 -11.92 -2.07 -4.38
N GLU A 163 -11.25 -1.03 -4.84
CA GLU A 163 -11.88 0.15 -5.41
C GLU A 163 -11.30 0.47 -6.79
N ILE A 164 -12.18 0.61 -7.76
CA ILE A 164 -11.83 0.95 -9.15
C ILE A 164 -12.77 2.06 -9.63
N PRO A 165 -12.49 3.33 -9.28
CA PRO A 165 -13.30 4.44 -9.77
C PRO A 165 -13.23 4.56 -11.30
N GLY A 166 -14.35 4.81 -11.92
CA GLY A 166 -14.47 4.98 -13.37
C GLY A 166 -13.83 6.28 -13.85
N ASN A 167 -13.50 6.33 -15.15
CA ASN A 167 -12.85 7.49 -15.76
C ASN A 167 -13.67 8.78 -15.60
N GLU A 168 -14.99 8.71 -15.54
CA GLU A 168 -15.85 9.87 -15.36
C GLU A 168 -15.61 10.57 -14.01
N PHE A 169 -15.31 9.80 -12.95
CA PHE A 169 -14.92 10.35 -11.65
C PHE A 169 -13.72 11.28 -11.76
N PHE A 170 -12.70 10.89 -12.53
CA PHE A 170 -11.49 11.69 -12.76
C PHE A 170 -11.72 12.83 -13.75
N ASN A 171 -12.41 12.58 -14.86
CA ASN A 171 -12.70 13.57 -15.87
C ASN A 171 -13.50 14.76 -15.32
N SER A 172 -14.45 14.52 -14.42
CA SER A 172 -15.22 15.57 -13.76
C SER A 172 -14.38 16.49 -12.86
N ARG A 173 -13.17 16.05 -12.52
CA ARG A 173 -12.17 16.79 -11.73
C ARG A 173 -11.05 17.37 -12.59
N GLY A 174 -11.14 17.24 -13.93
CA GLY A 174 -10.10 17.69 -14.86
C GLY A 174 -8.85 16.80 -14.89
N ILE A 175 -8.96 15.58 -14.40
CA ILE A 175 -7.84 14.61 -14.36
C ILE A 175 -7.99 13.66 -15.55
N TYR A 176 -6.99 13.66 -16.44
CA TYR A 176 -6.96 12.84 -17.67
C TYR A 176 -5.72 11.93 -17.75
N ASN A 177 -4.80 12.03 -16.82
CA ASN A 177 -3.77 11.06 -16.55
C ASN A 177 -4.25 10.18 -15.40
N TYR A 178 -4.82 9.03 -15.73
CA TYR A 178 -5.50 8.20 -14.74
C TYR A 178 -4.53 7.50 -13.80
N HIS A 179 -3.35 7.12 -14.29
CA HIS A 179 -2.32 6.56 -13.43
C HIS A 179 -1.87 7.57 -12.37
N GLY A 180 -1.41 8.75 -12.81
CA GLY A 180 -1.01 9.81 -11.89
C GLY A 180 -2.16 10.34 -11.05
N GLY A 181 -3.37 10.37 -11.60
CA GLY A 181 -4.58 10.82 -10.91
C GLY A 181 -5.03 9.89 -9.78
N ALA A 182 -4.58 8.65 -9.76
CA ALA A 182 -4.89 7.72 -8.68
C ALA A 182 -4.36 8.18 -7.31
N ASN A 183 -3.45 9.17 -7.25
CA ASN A 183 -2.98 9.75 -6.00
C ASN A 183 -4.10 10.42 -5.17
N ILE A 184 -5.23 10.74 -5.79
CA ILE A 184 -6.43 11.24 -5.11
C ILE A 184 -6.94 10.28 -4.02
N LEU A 185 -6.57 9.01 -4.09
CA LEU A 185 -6.75 8.02 -3.04
C LEU A 185 -6.32 8.55 -1.65
N PHE A 186 -5.25 9.36 -1.60
CA PHE A 186 -4.72 9.94 -0.36
C PHE A 186 -5.43 11.23 0.07
N ASP A 187 -6.29 11.79 -0.78
CA ASP A 187 -7.04 13.00 -0.46
C ASP A 187 -8.32 12.71 0.35
N ASP A 188 -8.65 11.42 0.51
CA ASP A 188 -9.80 10.95 1.28
C ASP A 188 -9.35 10.22 2.55
N ALA A 189 -9.54 10.88 3.69
CA ALA A 189 -9.16 10.34 5.00
C ALA A 189 -9.86 9.00 5.30
N GLU A 190 -11.09 8.78 4.83
CA GLU A 190 -11.81 7.52 5.05
C GLU A 190 -11.06 6.31 4.45
N ASN A 191 -10.38 6.52 3.32
CA ASN A 191 -9.56 5.48 2.71
C ASN A 191 -8.35 5.11 3.57
N LEU A 192 -7.71 6.11 4.19
CA LEU A 192 -6.55 5.92 5.05
C LEU A 192 -6.94 5.39 6.43
N GLU A 193 -8.08 5.85 6.97
CA GLU A 193 -8.65 5.37 8.22
C GLU A 193 -9.01 3.88 8.13
N TRP A 194 -9.45 3.41 6.96
CA TRP A 194 -9.69 1.98 6.78
C TRP A 194 -8.43 1.15 7.04
N ILE A 195 -7.26 1.60 6.61
CA ILE A 195 -5.98 0.94 6.88
C ILE A 195 -5.67 0.96 8.38
N THR A 196 -5.80 2.12 9.02
CA THR A 196 -5.43 2.31 10.43
C THR A 196 -6.42 1.69 11.41
N ALA A 197 -7.61 1.33 10.95
CA ALA A 197 -8.60 0.59 11.74
C ALA A 197 -8.19 -0.87 12.01
N HIS A 198 -7.21 -1.41 11.28
CA HIS A 198 -6.75 -2.78 11.44
C HIS A 198 -5.61 -2.90 12.44
N SER A 199 -5.59 -3.99 13.18
CA SER A 199 -4.48 -4.37 14.06
C SER A 199 -4.28 -5.88 14.01
N LYS A 200 -3.03 -6.31 14.22
CA LYS A 200 -2.73 -7.73 14.40
C LYS A 200 -3.24 -8.21 15.77
N GLY A 201 -3.79 -9.38 15.78
CA GLY A 201 -4.20 -10.07 17.01
C GLY A 201 -3.02 -10.55 17.85
#